data_c22d298c63f72c788546ea71395e2823
#
_entry.id   c22d298c63f72c788546ea71395e2823
#
_cell.length_a   1.000
_cell.length_b   1.000
_cell.length_c   1.000
_cell.angle_alpha   90.00
_cell.angle_beta   90.00
_cell.angle_gamma   90.00
#
_symmetry.space_group_name_H-M   'P 1'
#
loop_
_entity.id
_entity.type
_entity.pdbx_description
1 polymer ?
#
loop_
_entity_poly.entity_id
_entity_poly.type
_entity_poly.pdbx_seq_one_letter_code
_entity_poly.pdbx_strand_id
1 'polypeptide(L)'
;MATETPQMIGKYKVVNTIAKGGMGVVYKAIHPSLKRYVVIKKMLNKGNKVDKERFLKEAEILLKLQNPYIVHLYDYFTEATFRYMVEEFVDGMSLDKLIEKQIILPPQIAMLILHDVCSALKYAHSRKIVHRDIKPANILISNRGEVKL
;
A
#
# COMPACT_ATOMS: atom_id res chain seq x y z
N MET A 1 -9.09 -0.83 -25.42
CA MET A 1 -9.68 -2.07 -24.89
C MET A 1 -9.75 -1.92 -23.36
N ALA A 2 -10.94 -1.92 -22.78
CA ALA A 2 -11.10 -1.95 -21.34
C ALA A 2 -10.61 -3.32 -20.86
N THR A 3 -9.49 -3.37 -20.17
CA THR A 3 -9.03 -4.60 -19.53
C THR A 3 -10.03 -4.96 -18.43
N GLU A 4 -10.79 -6.03 -18.64
CA GLU A 4 -11.70 -6.56 -17.63
C GLU A 4 -10.96 -6.79 -16.31
N THR A 5 -11.64 -6.50 -15.21
CA THR A 5 -11.12 -6.78 -13.88
C THR A 5 -11.00 -8.30 -13.74
N PRO A 6 -9.82 -8.86 -13.46
CA PRO A 6 -9.66 -10.31 -13.32
C PRO A 6 -10.49 -10.82 -12.14
N GLN A 7 -11.04 -12.01 -12.23
CA GLN A 7 -11.78 -12.61 -11.11
C GLN A 7 -10.86 -13.06 -9.98
N MET A 8 -9.65 -13.53 -10.32
CA MET A 8 -8.65 -14.02 -9.36
C MET A 8 -7.27 -13.44 -9.70
N ILE A 9 -6.46 -13.21 -8.67
CA ILE A 9 -5.03 -12.92 -8.77
C ILE A 9 -4.33 -13.84 -7.77
N GLY A 10 -3.57 -14.83 -8.26
CA GLY A 10 -3.07 -15.92 -7.43
C GLY A 10 -4.22 -16.58 -6.67
N LYS A 11 -4.10 -16.65 -5.34
CA LYS A 11 -5.13 -17.20 -4.43
C LYS A 11 -6.22 -16.21 -3.99
N TYR A 12 -6.15 -14.95 -4.42
CA TYR A 12 -7.00 -13.86 -3.95
C TYR A 12 -8.17 -13.61 -4.90
N LYS A 13 -9.40 -13.57 -4.35
CA LYS A 13 -10.59 -13.22 -5.12
C LYS A 13 -10.69 -11.70 -5.26
N VAL A 14 -10.63 -11.20 -6.50
CA VAL A 14 -10.73 -9.77 -6.77
C VAL A 14 -12.18 -9.31 -6.66
N VAL A 15 -12.38 -8.18 -5.98
CA VAL A 15 -13.69 -7.54 -5.81
C VAL A 15 -13.89 -6.46 -6.87
N ASN A 16 -12.92 -5.54 -6.96
CA ASN A 16 -12.94 -4.45 -7.94
C ASN A 16 -11.55 -3.85 -8.13
N THR A 17 -11.41 -3.04 -9.16
CA THR A 17 -10.24 -2.20 -9.38
C THR A 17 -10.40 -0.88 -8.60
N ILE A 18 -9.39 -0.53 -7.79
CA ILE A 18 -9.35 0.73 -7.04
C ILE A 18 -8.75 1.85 -7.87
N ALA A 19 -7.63 1.57 -8.55
CA ALA A 19 -6.90 2.55 -9.33
C ALA A 19 -6.14 1.90 -10.50
N LYS A 20 -5.94 2.67 -11.57
CA LYS A 20 -5.07 2.33 -12.70
C LYS A 20 -4.18 3.52 -13.01
N GLY A 21 -2.89 3.31 -13.19
CA GLY A 21 -1.93 4.36 -13.49
C GLY A 21 -0.65 3.83 -14.14
N GLY A 22 0.29 4.73 -14.41
CA GLY A 22 1.57 4.39 -15.04
C GLY A 22 2.43 3.40 -14.23
N MET A 23 2.24 3.31 -12.92
CA MET A 23 2.96 2.39 -12.03
C MET A 23 2.30 1.02 -11.92
N GLY A 24 1.09 0.83 -12.46
CA GLY A 24 0.39 -0.44 -12.42
C GLY A 24 -1.10 -0.31 -12.10
N VAL A 25 -1.68 -1.41 -11.63
CA VAL A 25 -3.10 -1.49 -11.27
C VAL A 25 -3.24 -1.92 -9.83
N VAL A 26 -4.16 -1.28 -9.12
CA VAL A 26 -4.48 -1.55 -7.72
C VAL A 26 -5.87 -2.16 -7.63
N TYR A 27 -5.98 -3.30 -6.98
CA TYR A 27 -7.22 -4.05 -6.80
C TYR A 27 -7.61 -4.15 -5.34
N LYS A 28 -8.91 -4.14 -5.06
CA LYS A 28 -9.48 -4.64 -3.81
C LYS A 28 -9.77 -6.12 -3.98
N ALA A 29 -9.32 -6.94 -3.03
CA ALA A 29 -9.50 -8.37 -3.07
C ALA A 29 -9.84 -8.93 -1.67
N ILE A 30 -10.17 -10.22 -1.60
CA ILE A 30 -10.45 -10.92 -0.35
C ILE A 30 -9.32 -11.91 -0.08
N HIS A 31 -8.75 -11.84 1.12
CA HIS A 31 -7.76 -12.80 1.60
C HIS A 31 -8.44 -14.16 1.84
N PRO A 32 -7.93 -15.26 1.24
CA PRO A 32 -8.62 -16.55 1.26
C PRO A 32 -8.84 -17.13 2.67
N SER A 33 -7.83 -17.01 3.54
CA SER A 33 -7.90 -17.56 4.91
C SER A 33 -8.46 -16.55 5.91
N LEU A 34 -8.03 -15.29 5.85
CA LEU A 34 -8.42 -14.26 6.83
C LEU A 34 -9.82 -13.69 6.58
N LYS A 35 -10.43 -13.97 5.42
CA LYS A 35 -11.78 -13.52 5.02
C LYS A 35 -11.99 -12.01 5.13
N ARG A 36 -10.92 -11.22 5.01
CA ARG A 36 -10.95 -9.76 5.07
C ARG A 36 -10.45 -9.14 3.76
N TYR A 37 -10.76 -7.88 3.55
CA TYR A 37 -10.29 -7.14 2.38
C TYR A 37 -8.78 -6.92 2.46
N VAL A 38 -8.15 -6.97 1.29
CA VAL A 38 -6.75 -6.64 1.05
C VAL A 38 -6.63 -5.77 -0.20
N VAL A 39 -5.54 -5.06 -0.31
CA VAL A 39 -5.13 -4.35 -1.53
C VAL A 39 -4.10 -5.19 -2.26
N ILE A 40 -4.27 -5.37 -3.57
CA ILE A 40 -3.27 -6.01 -4.43
C ILE A 40 -2.74 -4.97 -5.41
N LYS A 41 -1.47 -4.64 -5.30
CA LYS A 41 -0.74 -3.79 -6.25
C LYS A 41 -0.09 -4.67 -7.32
N LYS A 42 -0.56 -4.56 -8.55
CA LYS A 42 0.01 -5.22 -9.73
C LYS A 42 0.95 -4.27 -10.44
N MET A 43 2.21 -4.64 -10.56
CA MET A 43 3.24 -3.86 -11.23
C MET A 43 3.84 -4.66 -12.39
N LEU A 44 4.22 -3.97 -13.48
CA LEU A 44 4.93 -4.59 -14.59
C LEU A 44 6.33 -5.01 -14.13
N ASN A 45 6.68 -6.27 -14.41
CA ASN A 45 8.03 -6.76 -14.20
C ASN A 45 8.89 -6.39 -15.42
N LYS A 46 9.34 -5.14 -15.49
CA LYS A 46 10.18 -4.63 -16.59
C LYS A 46 11.66 -5.01 -16.44
N GLY A 47 12.03 -5.68 -15.36
CA GLY A 47 13.41 -5.89 -14.98
C GLY A 47 13.99 -7.24 -15.42
N ASN A 48 15.32 -7.27 -15.45
CA ASN A 48 16.11 -8.48 -15.59
C ASN A 48 16.09 -9.31 -14.28
N LYS A 49 16.87 -10.39 -14.22
CA LYS A 49 16.97 -11.27 -13.04
C LYS A 49 17.37 -10.50 -11.76
N VAL A 50 18.27 -9.52 -11.89
CA VAL A 50 18.76 -8.70 -10.76
C VAL A 50 17.63 -7.86 -10.17
N ASP A 51 16.78 -7.25 -11.00
CA ASP A 51 15.63 -6.46 -10.53
C ASP A 51 14.58 -7.33 -9.82
N LYS A 52 14.43 -8.59 -10.24
CA LYS A 52 13.57 -9.55 -9.56
C LYS A 52 14.08 -9.90 -8.16
N GLU A 53 15.36 -10.20 -8.04
CA GLU A 53 15.99 -10.52 -6.75
C GLU A 53 15.94 -9.33 -5.79
N ARG A 54 16.17 -8.12 -6.29
CA ARG A 54 16.07 -6.88 -5.52
C ARG A 54 14.65 -6.65 -4.99
N PHE A 55 13.64 -6.81 -5.83
CA PHE A 55 12.24 -6.72 -5.43
C PHE A 55 11.89 -7.71 -4.31
N LEU A 56 12.33 -8.97 -4.44
CA LEU A 56 12.07 -9.99 -3.43
C LEU A 56 12.71 -9.64 -2.08
N LYS A 57 13.97 -9.19 -2.09
CA LYS A 57 14.66 -8.72 -0.88
C LYS A 57 13.97 -7.53 -0.21
N GLU A 58 13.55 -6.55 -1.00
CA GLU A 58 12.81 -5.39 -0.49
C GLU A 58 11.47 -5.82 0.12
N ALA A 59 10.72 -6.71 -0.54
CA ALA A 59 9.46 -7.23 -0.04
C ALA A 59 9.64 -8.05 1.26
N GLU A 60 10.68 -8.87 1.38
CA GLU A 60 11.01 -9.59 2.62
C GLU A 60 11.27 -8.66 3.81
N ILE A 61 11.89 -7.51 3.58
CA ILE A 61 12.10 -6.48 4.60
C ILE A 61 10.76 -5.89 5.01
N LEU A 62 9.90 -5.53 4.06
CA LEU A 62 8.59 -4.95 4.31
C LEU A 62 7.66 -5.91 5.07
N LEU A 63 7.70 -7.22 4.79
CA LEU A 63 6.95 -8.24 5.52
C LEU A 63 7.25 -8.26 7.03
N LYS A 64 8.47 -7.88 7.41
CA LYS A 64 8.90 -7.87 8.82
C LYS A 64 8.52 -6.58 9.55
N LEU A 65 8.00 -5.57 8.84
CA LEU A 65 7.54 -4.33 9.47
C LEU A 65 6.18 -4.56 10.14
N GLN A 66 6.16 -4.45 11.45
CA GLN A 66 4.94 -4.52 12.26
C GLN A 66 4.84 -3.25 13.09
N ASN A 67 4.04 -2.31 12.64
CA ASN A 67 3.82 -1.03 13.31
C ASN A 67 2.40 -0.53 13.01
N PRO A 68 1.65 0.00 13.99
CA PRO A 68 0.28 0.45 13.77
C PRO A 68 0.15 1.58 12.75
N TYR A 69 1.22 2.35 12.52
CA TYR A 69 1.25 3.48 11.59
C TYR A 69 1.84 3.12 10.20
N ILE A 70 2.11 1.85 9.93
CA ILE A 70 2.63 1.37 8.64
C ILE A 70 1.63 0.39 8.05
N VAL A 71 1.31 0.56 6.76
CA VAL A 71 0.50 -0.42 6.02
C VAL A 71 1.22 -1.77 6.02
N HIS A 72 0.53 -2.80 6.52
CA HIS A 72 1.12 -4.12 6.62
C HIS A 72 1.15 -4.83 5.27
N LEU A 73 2.32 -5.36 4.88
CA LEU A 73 2.45 -6.25 3.73
C LEU A 73 2.16 -7.69 4.18
N TYR A 74 1.16 -8.34 3.57
CA TYR A 74 0.79 -9.72 3.90
C TYR A 74 1.49 -10.76 3.05
N ASP A 75 1.71 -10.44 1.77
CA ASP A 75 2.23 -11.39 0.80
C ASP A 75 2.84 -10.64 -0.39
N TYR A 76 3.73 -11.30 -1.11
CA TYR A 76 4.23 -10.82 -2.38
C TYR A 76 4.58 -12.02 -3.27
N PHE A 77 4.36 -11.90 -4.56
CA PHE A 77 4.68 -12.94 -5.51
C PHE A 77 4.87 -12.38 -6.93
N THR A 78 5.45 -13.21 -7.78
CA THR A 78 5.63 -12.90 -9.20
C THR A 78 4.88 -13.94 -10.00
N GLU A 79 4.05 -13.50 -10.94
CA GLU A 79 3.33 -14.37 -11.85
C GLU A 79 3.46 -13.81 -13.29
N ALA A 80 3.94 -14.63 -14.21
CA ALA A 80 4.27 -14.22 -15.57
C ALA A 80 5.20 -13.00 -15.61
N THR A 81 4.75 -11.90 -16.21
CA THR A 81 5.48 -10.63 -16.35
C THR A 81 5.10 -9.59 -15.30
N PHE A 82 4.39 -9.98 -14.25
CA PHE A 82 3.91 -9.06 -13.22
C PHE A 82 4.44 -9.41 -11.85
N ARG A 83 4.61 -8.38 -11.03
CA ARG A 83 4.88 -8.47 -9.59
C ARG A 83 3.64 -8.03 -8.85
N TYR A 84 3.36 -8.71 -7.77
CA TYR A 84 2.19 -8.45 -6.93
C TYR A 84 2.63 -8.23 -5.49
N MET A 85 2.09 -7.20 -4.85
CA MET A 85 2.18 -6.98 -3.42
C MET A 85 0.76 -7.01 -2.86
N VAL A 86 0.58 -7.74 -1.76
CA VAL A 86 -0.70 -7.86 -1.06
C VAL A 86 -0.59 -7.16 0.27
N GLU A 87 -1.32 -6.08 0.42
CA GLU A 87 -1.23 -5.17 1.55
C GLU A 87 -2.54 -5.09 2.33
N GLU A 88 -2.44 -4.56 3.53
CA GLU A 88 -3.58 -4.18 4.36
C GLU A 88 -4.53 -3.24 3.59
N PHE A 89 -5.83 -3.54 3.64
CA PHE A 89 -6.84 -2.63 3.12
C PHE A 89 -7.20 -1.62 4.21
N VAL A 90 -6.88 -0.36 3.98
CA VAL A 90 -7.29 0.76 4.84
C VAL A 90 -8.60 1.31 4.31
N ASP A 91 -9.67 1.14 5.11
CA ASP A 91 -11.00 1.67 4.76
C ASP A 91 -11.05 3.17 5.04
N GLY A 92 -10.72 3.96 4.03
CA GLY A 92 -10.58 5.41 4.14
C GLY A 92 -10.09 6.04 2.84
N MET A 93 -9.28 7.08 2.94
CA MET A 93 -8.72 7.79 1.80
C MET A 93 -7.28 8.23 2.07
N SER A 94 -6.57 8.61 1.02
CA SER A 94 -5.25 9.24 1.13
C SER A 94 -5.36 10.69 1.60
N LEU A 95 -4.30 11.19 2.24
CA LEU A 95 -4.27 12.53 2.81
C LEU A 95 -4.42 13.63 1.74
N ASP A 96 -3.90 13.42 0.52
CA ASP A 96 -4.12 14.36 -0.59
C ASP A 96 -5.62 14.52 -0.89
N LYS A 97 -6.37 13.42 -0.99
CA LYS A 97 -7.82 13.46 -1.20
C LYS A 97 -8.57 14.08 -0.02
N LEU A 98 -8.08 13.86 1.20
CA LEU A 98 -8.66 14.52 2.37
C LEU A 98 -8.46 16.04 2.30
N ILE A 99 -7.25 16.50 1.95
CA ILE A 99 -6.93 17.92 1.78
C ILE A 99 -7.80 18.54 0.66
N GLU A 100 -7.92 17.86 -0.48
CA GLU A 100 -8.79 18.32 -1.58
C GLU A 100 -10.26 18.51 -1.17
N LYS A 101 -10.77 17.61 -0.32
CA LYS A 101 -12.16 17.69 0.17
C LYS A 101 -12.38 18.75 1.23
N GLN A 102 -11.40 18.96 2.11
CA GLN A 102 -11.51 19.83 3.28
C GLN A 102 -11.07 21.27 2.99
N ILE A 103 -10.38 21.53 1.85
CA ILE A 103 -9.77 22.81 1.46
C ILE A 103 -8.72 23.27 2.47
N ILE A 104 -9.06 23.28 3.79
CA ILE A 104 -8.14 23.61 4.87
C ILE A 104 -8.25 22.53 5.95
N LEU A 105 -7.12 21.86 6.24
CA LEU A 105 -7.03 20.92 7.33
C LEU A 105 -6.71 21.69 8.64
N PRO A 106 -7.51 21.53 9.73
CA PRO A 106 -7.22 22.20 11.00
C PRO A 106 -5.81 21.87 11.46
N PRO A 107 -5.03 22.85 11.96
CA PRO A 107 -3.65 22.64 12.38
C PRO A 107 -3.47 21.50 13.39
N GLN A 108 -4.42 21.36 14.32
CA GLN A 108 -4.40 20.29 15.34
C GLN A 108 -4.48 18.91 14.69
N ILE A 109 -5.34 18.74 13.68
CA ILE A 109 -5.46 17.46 12.93
C ILE A 109 -4.20 17.21 12.11
N ALA A 110 -3.66 18.24 11.47
CA ALA A 110 -2.40 18.12 10.73
C ALA A 110 -1.25 17.67 11.65
N MET A 111 -1.16 18.22 12.87
CA MET A 111 -0.14 17.83 13.86
C MET A 111 -0.29 16.37 14.29
N LEU A 112 -1.52 15.87 14.52
CA LEU A 112 -1.76 14.47 14.87
C LEU A 112 -1.33 13.53 13.73
N ILE A 113 -1.69 13.85 12.49
CA ILE A 113 -1.27 13.08 11.33
C ILE A 113 0.25 13.04 11.20
N LEU A 114 0.92 14.20 11.34
CA LEU A 114 2.38 14.28 11.28
C LEU A 114 3.05 13.51 12.41
N HIS A 115 2.50 13.55 13.63
CA HIS A 115 3.00 12.75 14.75
C HIS A 115 3.02 11.27 14.42
N ASP A 116 1.93 10.74 13.86
CA ASP A 116 1.80 9.31 13.53
C ASP A 116 2.71 8.92 12.36
N VAL A 117 2.84 9.79 11.34
CA VAL A 117 3.81 9.61 10.25
C VAL A 117 5.25 9.61 10.78
N CYS A 118 5.60 10.53 11.68
CA CYS A 118 6.93 10.55 12.32
C CYS A 118 7.18 9.27 13.14
N SER A 119 6.16 8.76 13.81
CA SER A 119 6.25 7.50 14.56
C SER A 119 6.49 6.30 13.65
N ALA A 120 5.82 6.25 12.48
CA ALA A 120 6.07 5.26 11.43
C ALA A 120 7.52 5.34 10.92
N LEU A 121 7.98 6.56 10.61
CA LEU A 121 9.34 6.80 10.10
C LEU A 121 10.40 6.45 11.13
N LYS A 122 10.22 6.83 12.40
CA LYS A 122 11.12 6.47 13.51
C LYS A 122 11.29 4.95 13.59
N TYR A 123 10.18 4.21 13.48
CA TYR A 123 10.20 2.74 13.50
C TYR A 123 10.94 2.17 12.28
N ALA A 124 10.67 2.67 11.07
CA ALA A 124 11.35 2.22 9.86
C ALA A 124 12.85 2.54 9.90
N HIS A 125 13.22 3.75 10.30
CA HIS A 125 14.63 4.20 10.40
C HIS A 125 15.42 3.40 11.44
N SER A 126 14.82 3.02 12.57
CA SER A 126 15.49 2.14 13.57
C SER A 126 15.85 0.76 12.97
N ARG A 127 15.21 0.39 11.85
CA ARG A 127 15.48 -0.83 11.07
C ARG A 127 16.29 -0.56 9.80
N LYS A 128 16.86 0.64 9.67
CA LYS A 128 17.67 1.09 8.52
C LYS A 128 16.87 1.12 7.20
N ILE A 129 15.55 1.30 7.29
CA ILE A 129 14.66 1.41 6.14
C ILE A 129 14.29 2.87 5.95
N VAL A 130 14.51 3.41 4.74
CA VAL A 130 14.16 4.78 4.35
C VAL A 130 13.05 4.72 3.31
N HIS A 131 11.95 5.43 3.53
CA HIS A 131 10.76 5.41 2.67
C HIS A 131 11.00 6.03 1.28
N ARG A 132 11.74 7.14 1.20
CA ARG A 132 12.16 7.86 -0.02
C ARG A 132 11.04 8.53 -0.85
N ASP A 133 9.77 8.37 -0.51
CA ASP A 133 8.64 8.96 -1.24
C ASP A 133 7.51 9.38 -0.27
N ILE A 134 7.86 10.19 0.73
CA ILE A 134 6.87 10.75 1.67
C ILE A 134 6.12 11.88 0.99
N LYS A 135 4.81 11.68 0.82
CA LYS A 135 3.89 12.68 0.24
C LYS A 135 2.45 12.36 0.68
N PRO A 136 1.53 13.34 0.63
CA PRO A 136 0.15 13.12 1.07
C PRO A 136 -0.57 11.94 0.38
N ALA A 137 -0.25 11.66 -0.88
CA ALA A 137 -0.82 10.53 -1.62
C ALA A 137 -0.43 9.15 -1.05
N ASN A 138 0.66 9.07 -0.28
CA ASN A 138 1.15 7.83 0.34
C ASN A 138 0.80 7.73 1.83
N ILE A 139 0.05 8.68 2.38
CA ILE A 139 -0.46 8.66 3.75
C ILE A 139 -1.95 8.35 3.69
N LEU A 140 -2.37 7.25 4.30
CA LEU A 140 -3.77 6.84 4.33
C LEU A 140 -4.41 7.20 5.67
N ILE A 141 -5.63 7.71 5.62
CA ILE A 141 -6.43 8.03 6.80
C ILE A 141 -7.67 7.13 6.75
N SER A 142 -7.83 6.26 7.76
CA SER A 142 -9.00 5.40 7.84
C SER A 142 -10.25 6.19 8.26
N ASN A 143 -11.43 5.63 8.00
CA ASN A 143 -12.71 6.19 8.47
C ASN A 143 -12.82 6.24 10.00
N ARG A 144 -11.88 5.61 10.73
CA ARG A 144 -11.77 5.66 12.20
C ARG A 144 -10.72 6.66 12.68
N GLY A 145 -10.06 7.40 11.76
CA GLY A 145 -9.01 8.35 12.08
C GLY A 145 -7.62 7.75 12.26
N GLU A 146 -7.41 6.47 11.92
CA GLU A 146 -6.09 5.84 11.97
C GLU A 146 -5.23 6.33 10.80
N VAL A 147 -3.98 6.65 11.08
CA VAL A 147 -2.99 7.08 10.08
C VAL A 147 -2.09 5.91 9.71
N LYS A 148 -1.91 5.67 8.41
CA LYS A 148 -1.05 4.61 7.87
C LYS A 148 -0.15 5.16 6.76
N LEU A 149 1.13 4.86 6.83
CA LEU A 149 2.15 5.18 5.84
C LEU A 149 2.49 3.96 4.99
#